data_17d8e1da018b5ad290f86907624d3328
#
_entry.id   17d8e1da018b5ad290f86907624d3328
#
_cell.length_a   1.000
_cell.length_b   1.000
_cell.length_c   1.000
_cell.angle_alpha   90.00
_cell.angle_beta   90.00
_cell.angle_gamma   90.00
#
_symmetry.space_group_name_H-M   'P 1'
#
loop_
_entity.id
_entity.type
_entity.pdbx_description
1 polymer ?
#
loop_
_entity_poly.entity_id
_entity_poly.type
_entity_poly.pdbx_seq_one_letter_code
_entity_poly.pdbx_strand_id
1 'polypeptide(L)' 'MFVYRCVMERQTCPEIGWYQSFGSAVYCTRPGSQVLLTALFDISLDRAFVERLAEDCTRFQLDPGHLMDVAEDALA' A
#
# COMPACT_ATOMS: atom_id res chain seq x y z
N MET A 1 -2.98 -15.68 5.86
CA MET A 1 -2.42 -14.48 6.50
C MET A 1 -2.14 -13.42 5.44
N PHE A 2 -2.48 -12.19 5.72
CA PHE A 2 -2.23 -11.09 4.80
C PHE A 2 -0.97 -10.33 5.21
N VAL A 3 -0.14 -9.96 4.23
CA VAL A 3 1.04 -9.13 4.44
C VAL A 3 0.92 -7.92 3.52
N TYR A 4 0.94 -6.73 4.11
CA TYR A 4 0.92 -5.47 3.39
C TYR A 4 2.33 -4.91 3.33
N ARG A 5 2.76 -4.49 2.13
CA ARG A 5 4.09 -3.93 1.92
C ARG A 5 3.98 -2.58 1.25
N CYS A 6 4.78 -1.64 1.72
CA CYS A 6 4.93 -0.35 1.04
C CYS A 6 5.69 -0.57 -0.27
N VAL A 7 5.18 -0.02 -1.35
CA VAL A 7 5.83 -0.06 -2.67
C VAL A 7 6.05 1.35 -3.17
N MET A 8 7.21 1.58 -3.76
CA MET A 8 7.55 2.85 -4.37
C MET A 8 7.21 2.82 -5.85
N GLU A 9 6.69 3.93 -6.34
CA GLU A 9 6.36 4.10 -7.75
C GLU A 9 6.90 5.41 -8.26
N ARG A 10 7.21 5.42 -9.56
CA ARG A 10 7.52 6.66 -10.27
C ARG A 10 6.30 7.09 -11.04
N GLN A 11 5.89 8.32 -10.79
CA GLN A 11 4.76 8.95 -11.46
C GLN A 11 5.25 10.11 -12.30
N THR A 12 4.47 10.48 -13.31
CA THR A 12 4.77 11.64 -14.13
C THR A 12 3.57 12.56 -14.17
N CYS A 13 3.85 13.84 -14.05
CA CYS A 13 2.85 14.90 -14.15
C CYS A 13 3.38 15.96 -15.11
N PRO A 14 2.60 16.40 -16.12
CA PRO A 14 3.08 17.38 -17.09
C PRO A 14 3.61 18.67 -16.47
N GLU A 15 3.10 19.05 -15.31
CA GLU A 15 3.46 20.32 -14.67
C GLU A 15 4.71 20.23 -13.81
N ILE A 16 4.97 19.08 -13.19
CA ILE A 16 6.07 18.91 -12.24
C ILE A 16 7.11 17.87 -12.65
N GLY A 17 6.85 17.13 -13.75
CA GLY A 17 7.76 16.10 -14.23
C GLY A 17 7.62 14.80 -13.47
N TRP A 18 8.75 14.13 -13.20
CA TRP A 18 8.78 12.86 -12.48
C TRP A 18 8.74 13.10 -10.97
N TYR A 19 7.98 12.27 -10.28
CA TYR A 19 7.98 12.26 -8.83
C TYR A 19 7.79 10.85 -8.32
N GLN A 20 8.16 10.61 -7.05
CA GLN A 20 7.97 9.34 -6.39
C GLN A 20 6.70 9.39 -5.54
N SER A 21 5.93 8.31 -5.60
CA SER A 21 4.81 8.12 -4.68
C SER A 21 4.86 6.71 -4.11
N PHE A 22 4.08 6.48 -3.09
CA PHE A 22 4.10 5.22 -2.36
C PHE A 22 2.69 4.66 -2.25
N GLY A 23 2.60 3.36 -2.47
CA GLY A 23 1.37 2.61 -2.34
C GLY A 23 1.58 1.37 -1.49
N SER A 24 0.59 0.50 -1.47
CA SER A 24 0.68 -0.75 -0.73
C SER A 24 0.26 -1.93 -1.59
N ALA A 25 1.09 -2.95 -1.62
CA ALA A 25 0.76 -4.25 -2.18
C ALA A 25 0.35 -5.18 -1.04
N VAL A 26 -0.61 -6.05 -1.27
CA VAL A 26 -1.04 -7.03 -0.28
C VAL A 26 -0.88 -8.44 -0.82
N TYR A 27 -0.29 -9.30 0.01
CA TYR A 27 -0.02 -10.68 -0.31
C TYR A 27 -0.76 -11.60 0.65
N CYS A 28 -1.23 -12.73 0.14
CA CYS A 28 -1.68 -13.83 0.99
C CYS A 28 -0.52 -14.80 1.14
N THR A 29 -0.12 -15.05 2.38
CA THR A 29 0.98 -15.97 2.68
C THR A 29 0.44 -17.29 3.20
N ARG A 30 0.96 -18.39 2.66
CA ARG A 30 0.68 -19.77 3.08
C ARG A 30 2.00 -20.52 3.15
N PRO A 31 2.08 -21.64 3.89
CA PRO A 31 3.29 -22.44 3.87
C PRO A 31 3.74 -22.78 2.46
N GLY A 32 4.96 -22.36 2.11
CA GLY A 32 5.56 -22.63 0.80
C GLY A 32 5.12 -21.72 -0.34
N SER A 33 4.25 -20.72 -0.09
CA SER A 33 3.84 -19.80 -1.16
C SER A 33 3.47 -18.43 -0.66
N GLN A 34 3.59 -17.45 -1.55
CA GLN A 34 3.14 -16.08 -1.32
C GLN A 34 2.52 -15.57 -2.62
N VAL A 35 1.26 -15.15 -2.55
CA VAL A 35 0.50 -14.74 -3.73
C VAL A 35 0.09 -13.28 -3.60
N LEU A 36 0.42 -12.48 -4.60
CA LEU A 36 -0.05 -11.10 -4.69
C LEU A 36 -1.55 -11.08 -4.95
N LEU A 37 -2.30 -10.46 -4.05
CA LEU A 37 -3.76 -10.37 -4.19
C LEU A 37 -4.18 -9.10 -4.92
N THR A 38 -3.65 -7.97 -4.47
CA THR A 38 -3.99 -6.66 -5.04
C THR A 38 -2.96 -5.63 -4.59
N ALA A 39 -3.06 -4.44 -5.16
CA ALA A 39 -2.25 -3.32 -4.76
C ALA A 39 -3.05 -2.03 -4.91
N LEU A 40 -2.80 -1.08 -4.03
CA LEU A 40 -3.34 0.27 -4.13
C LEU A 40 -2.16 1.22 -4.33
N PHE A 41 -2.16 1.92 -5.46
CA PHE A 41 -1.05 2.77 -5.86
C PHE A 41 -1.31 4.23 -5.52
N ASP A 42 -0.22 4.99 -5.44
CA ASP A 42 -0.26 6.45 -5.30
C ASP A 42 -1.09 6.89 -4.09
N ILE A 43 -0.82 6.28 -2.93
CA ILE A 43 -1.52 6.63 -1.69
C ILE A 43 -1.01 7.95 -1.15
N SER A 44 0.30 8.14 -1.10
CA SER A 44 0.90 9.34 -0.53
C SER A 44 2.32 9.53 -1.04
N LEU A 45 2.79 10.77 -0.99
CA LEU A 45 4.20 11.10 -1.24
C LEU A 45 5.07 10.86 -0.01
N ASP A 46 4.46 10.62 1.14
CA ASP A 46 5.17 10.39 2.40
C ASP A 46 5.38 8.89 2.61
N ARG A 47 6.61 8.44 2.41
CA ARG A 47 6.98 7.03 2.57
C ARG A 47 6.72 6.52 3.98
N ALA A 48 7.08 7.28 5.00
CA ALA A 48 6.92 6.85 6.39
C ALA A 48 5.44 6.63 6.73
N PHE A 49 4.56 7.48 6.21
CA PHE A 49 3.12 7.33 6.38
C PHE A 49 2.63 6.00 5.78
N VAL A 50 3.03 5.71 4.54
CA VAL A 50 2.58 4.50 3.84
C VAL A 50 3.18 3.25 4.48
N GLU A 51 4.45 3.30 4.91
CA GLU A 51 5.06 2.18 5.63
C GLU A 51 4.31 1.86 6.93
N ARG A 52 3.94 2.89 7.69
CA ARG A 52 3.17 2.72 8.92
C ARG A 52 1.78 2.15 8.64
N LEU A 53 1.13 2.65 7.58
CA LEU A 53 -0.17 2.14 7.15
C LEU A 53 -0.08 0.65 6.81
N ALA A 54 0.94 0.25 6.05
CA ALA A 54 1.15 -1.14 5.68
C ALA A 54 1.43 -2.03 6.91
N GLU A 55 2.24 -1.53 7.84
CA GLU A 55 2.50 -2.26 9.09
C GLU A 55 1.23 -2.47 9.90
N ASP A 56 0.42 -1.44 10.04
CA ASP A 56 -0.84 -1.52 10.78
C ASP A 56 -1.83 -2.48 10.12
N CYS A 57 -1.97 -2.39 8.80
CA CYS A 57 -2.84 -3.31 8.06
C CYS A 57 -2.40 -4.76 8.20
N THR A 58 -1.10 -5.01 8.22
CA THR A 58 -0.56 -6.35 8.46
C THR A 58 -0.85 -6.81 9.89
N ARG A 59 -0.56 -5.96 10.86
CA ARG A 59 -0.73 -6.31 12.26
C ARG A 59 -2.18 -6.64 12.60
N PHE A 60 -3.13 -5.89 12.05
CA PHE A 60 -4.54 -6.10 12.32
C PHE A 60 -5.22 -7.02 11.30
N GLN A 61 -4.47 -7.59 10.38
CA GLN A 61 -4.98 -8.51 9.36
C GLN A 61 -6.19 -7.95 8.61
N LEU A 62 -6.04 -6.70 8.15
CA LEU A 62 -7.08 -6.02 7.39
C LEU A 62 -7.48 -6.85 6.18
N ASP A 63 -8.78 -6.99 5.94
CA ASP A 63 -9.27 -7.60 4.72
C ASP A 63 -8.91 -6.72 3.53
N PRO A 64 -8.27 -7.28 2.48
CA PRO A 64 -7.87 -6.49 1.31
C PRO A 64 -9.00 -5.70 0.65
N GLY A 65 -10.25 -6.17 0.75
CA GLY A 65 -11.40 -5.45 0.23
C GLY A 65 -11.67 -4.11 0.89
N HIS A 66 -11.10 -3.87 2.07
CA HIS A 66 -11.23 -2.61 2.80
C HIS A 66 -10.03 -1.68 2.67
N LEU A 67 -9.02 -2.06 1.89
CA LEU A 67 -7.78 -1.28 1.80
C LEU A 67 -8.01 0.15 1.33
N MET A 68 -8.82 0.33 0.30
CA MET A 68 -9.10 1.67 -0.23
C MET A 68 -9.77 2.55 0.81
N ASP A 69 -10.77 2.03 1.51
CA ASP A 69 -11.48 2.77 2.54
C ASP A 69 -10.56 3.17 3.68
N VAL A 70 -9.70 2.26 4.13
CA VAL A 70 -8.77 2.54 5.21
C VAL A 70 -7.74 3.58 4.79
N ALA A 71 -7.23 3.50 3.56
CA ALA A 71 -6.29 4.48 3.03
C ALA A 71 -6.93 5.87 2.93
N GLU A 72 -8.16 5.95 2.45
CA GLU A 72 -8.89 7.22 2.37
C GLU A 72 -9.11 7.83 3.76
N ASP A 73 -9.52 7.02 4.73
CA ASP A 73 -9.71 7.49 6.10
C ASP A 73 -8.41 7.99 6.71
N ALA A 74 -7.30 7.32 6.46
CA ALA A 74 -5.99 7.72 6.98
C ALA A 74 -5.48 9.03 6.38
N LEU A 75 -5.90 9.35 5.14
CA LEU A 75 -5.52 10.58 4.45
C LEU A 75 -6.43 11.76 4.79
N ALA A 76 -7.58 11.49 5.37
CA ALA A 76 -8.57 12.51 5.69
C ALA A 76 -8.14 13.41 6.87
#